data_0b2103917e4cbe82ce2069e33bb4f798
#
_entry.id   0b2103917e4cbe82ce2069e33bb4f798
#
_cell.length_a   1.000
_cell.length_b   1.000
_cell.length_c   1.000
_cell.angle_alpha   90.00
_cell.angle_beta   90.00
_cell.angle_gamma   90.00
#
_symmetry.space_group_name_H-M   'P 1'
#
loop_
_entity.id
_entity.type
_entity.pdbx_description
1 polymer ?
#
loop_
_entity_poly.entity_id
_entity_poly.type
_entity_poly.pdbx_seq_one_letter_code
_entity_poly.pdbx_strand_id
1 'polypeptide(L)'
;MKHLPALLLIALLFFSCKDNTKDEKALLNDILKVHDKVMMKDEALMKDKSRVDSLVKLPSKDTSEKASLRSIGMKLTAADDTMGSWMNKFQTDMSGKSHDEVMKYYTDQKKQVMAVDSLVNTAISDADKYFSTHK
;
A
#
# COMPACT_ATOMS: atom_id res chain seq x y z
N MET A 1 34.01 -67.54 11.68
CA MET A 1 34.34 -66.25 11.03
C MET A 1 33.13 -65.88 10.20
N LYS A 2 32.24 -65.02 10.73
CA LYS A 2 31.00 -64.60 10.06
C LYS A 2 31.01 -63.08 9.96
N HIS A 3 31.25 -62.60 8.71
CA HIS A 3 31.21 -61.19 8.41
C HIS A 3 29.75 -60.74 8.24
N LEU A 4 29.30 -59.88 9.17
CA LEU A 4 28.02 -59.23 9.06
C LEU A 4 28.19 -57.96 8.22
N PRO A 5 27.47 -57.78 7.11
CA PRO A 5 27.51 -56.50 6.39
C PRO A 5 26.63 -55.48 7.11
N ALA A 6 27.24 -54.41 7.55
CA ALA A 6 26.54 -53.25 8.06
C ALA A 6 25.69 -52.61 6.96
N LEU A 7 24.39 -52.74 7.07
CA LEU A 7 23.43 -52.13 6.17
C LEU A 7 23.36 -50.63 6.52
N LEU A 8 24.05 -49.79 5.75
CA LEU A 8 24.04 -48.34 5.85
C LEU A 8 22.69 -47.80 5.34
N LEU A 9 21.78 -47.58 6.28
CA LEU A 9 20.47 -46.99 5.98
C LEU A 9 20.68 -45.50 5.67
N ILE A 10 20.86 -45.16 4.38
CA ILE A 10 20.86 -43.76 3.91
C ILE A 10 19.42 -43.28 3.98
N ALA A 11 19.08 -42.59 5.04
CA ALA A 11 17.85 -41.80 5.13
C ALA A 11 17.93 -40.63 4.16
N LEU A 12 17.35 -40.81 2.98
CA LEU A 12 17.08 -39.72 2.02
C LEU A 12 16.08 -38.79 2.67
N LEU A 13 16.61 -37.74 3.29
CA LEU A 13 15.82 -36.57 3.65
C LEU A 13 15.37 -35.90 2.35
N PHE A 14 14.18 -36.27 1.89
CA PHE A 14 13.49 -35.50 0.88
C PHE A 14 13.17 -34.13 1.51
N PHE A 15 14.08 -33.18 1.35
CA PHE A 15 13.74 -31.77 1.46
C PHE A 15 12.68 -31.51 0.39
N SER A 16 11.43 -31.63 0.77
CA SER A 16 10.34 -31.08 0.00
C SER A 16 10.61 -29.58 -0.14
N CYS A 17 11.21 -29.18 -1.25
CA CYS A 17 11.22 -27.78 -1.68
C CYS A 17 9.75 -27.42 -1.91
N LYS A 18 9.09 -26.95 -0.86
CA LYS A 18 7.83 -26.25 -0.97
C LYS A 18 8.07 -25.12 -1.96
N ASP A 19 7.20 -24.98 -2.95
CA ASP A 19 7.34 -23.94 -3.99
C ASP A 19 7.05 -22.57 -3.37
N ASN A 20 7.96 -22.12 -2.52
CA ASN A 20 7.87 -20.90 -1.71
C ASN A 20 7.72 -19.64 -2.60
N THR A 21 8.17 -19.71 -3.85
CA THR A 21 8.12 -18.59 -4.79
C THR A 21 6.70 -18.29 -5.27
N LYS A 22 5.76 -19.25 -5.20
CA LYS A 22 4.36 -19.00 -5.58
C LYS A 22 3.66 -18.10 -4.59
N ASP A 23 3.86 -18.35 -3.29
CA ASP A 23 3.24 -17.57 -2.23
C ASP A 23 3.79 -16.14 -2.21
N GLU A 24 5.10 -15.97 -2.40
CA GLU A 24 5.73 -14.66 -2.53
C GLU A 24 5.19 -13.86 -3.72
N LYS A 25 5.10 -14.50 -4.89
CA LYS A 25 4.54 -13.87 -6.10
C LYS A 25 3.06 -13.53 -5.94
N ALA A 26 2.27 -14.39 -5.29
CA ALA A 26 0.87 -14.12 -5.03
C ALA A 26 0.69 -12.90 -4.13
N LEU A 27 1.47 -12.82 -3.06
CA LEU A 27 1.42 -11.70 -2.12
C LEU A 27 1.92 -10.39 -2.76
N LEU A 28 2.99 -10.43 -3.55
CA LEU A 28 3.45 -9.28 -4.33
C LEU A 28 2.37 -8.81 -5.30
N ASN A 29 1.73 -9.73 -6.04
CA ASN A 29 0.65 -9.37 -6.96
C ASN A 29 -0.54 -8.72 -6.24
N ASP A 30 -0.87 -9.17 -5.03
CA ASP A 30 -1.92 -8.55 -4.23
C ASP A 30 -1.55 -7.11 -3.84
N ILE A 31 -0.30 -6.87 -3.45
CA ILE A 31 0.20 -5.52 -3.16
C ILE A 31 0.07 -4.62 -4.38
N LEU A 32 0.53 -5.10 -5.55
CA LEU A 32 0.48 -4.35 -6.79
C LEU A 32 -0.95 -4.05 -7.23
N LYS A 33 -1.90 -4.97 -7.06
CA LYS A 33 -3.32 -4.71 -7.34
C LYS A 33 -3.89 -3.59 -6.47
N VAL A 34 -3.54 -3.54 -5.18
CA VAL A 34 -3.99 -2.45 -4.31
C VAL A 34 -3.32 -1.15 -4.72
N HIS A 35 -2.02 -1.17 -5.02
CA HIS A 35 -1.29 -0.01 -5.55
C HIS A 35 -1.96 0.55 -6.81
N ASP A 36 -2.24 -0.29 -7.81
CA ASP A 36 -2.87 0.13 -9.07
C ASP A 36 -4.26 0.75 -8.83
N LYS A 37 -5.02 0.19 -7.89
CA LYS A 37 -6.31 0.75 -7.47
C LYS A 37 -6.16 2.14 -6.85
N VAL A 38 -5.11 2.37 -6.07
CA VAL A 38 -4.78 3.70 -5.50
C VAL A 38 -4.38 4.66 -6.62
N MET A 39 -3.52 4.24 -7.53
CA MET A 39 -3.06 5.06 -8.66
C MET A 39 -4.19 5.51 -9.59
N MET A 40 -5.23 4.69 -9.78
CA MET A 40 -6.43 5.10 -10.54
C MET A 40 -7.18 6.28 -9.90
N LYS A 41 -6.93 6.60 -8.63
CA LYS A 41 -7.57 7.71 -7.89
C LYS A 41 -6.70 8.95 -7.80
N ASP A 42 -5.47 8.88 -8.25
CA ASP A 42 -4.50 9.98 -8.17
C ASP A 42 -5.02 11.25 -8.87
N GLU A 43 -5.60 11.12 -10.06
CA GLU A 43 -6.20 12.24 -10.77
C GLU A 43 -7.32 12.92 -9.97
N ALA A 44 -8.21 12.14 -9.36
CA ALA A 44 -9.29 12.66 -8.52
C ALA A 44 -8.74 13.37 -7.29
N LEU A 45 -7.75 12.77 -6.62
CA LEU A 45 -7.08 13.34 -5.46
C LEU A 45 -6.45 14.71 -5.79
N MET A 46 -5.71 14.79 -6.88
CA MET A 46 -5.03 16.02 -7.30
C MET A 46 -6.02 17.11 -7.75
N LYS A 47 -7.10 16.72 -8.45
CA LYS A 47 -8.19 17.61 -8.84
C LYS A 47 -8.87 18.23 -7.61
N ASP A 48 -9.20 17.42 -6.62
CA ASP A 48 -9.86 17.88 -5.40
C ASP A 48 -8.94 18.78 -4.58
N LYS A 49 -7.65 18.45 -4.48
CA LYS A 49 -6.63 19.30 -3.86
C LYS A 49 -6.57 20.67 -4.52
N SER A 50 -6.47 20.72 -5.85
CA SER A 50 -6.45 21.98 -6.62
C SER A 50 -7.73 22.79 -6.42
N ARG A 51 -8.90 22.13 -6.37
CA ARG A 51 -10.18 22.78 -6.14
C ARG A 51 -10.28 23.40 -4.73
N VAL A 52 -9.86 22.66 -3.72
CA VAL A 52 -9.80 23.14 -2.33
C VAL A 52 -8.88 24.35 -2.21
N ASP A 53 -7.68 24.30 -2.78
CA ASP A 53 -6.71 25.39 -2.77
C ASP A 53 -7.27 26.66 -3.44
N SER A 54 -8.04 26.50 -4.50
CA SER A 54 -8.70 27.60 -5.16
C SER A 54 -9.80 28.24 -4.32
N LEU A 55 -10.65 27.41 -3.68
CA LEU A 55 -11.75 27.88 -2.84
C LEU A 55 -11.28 28.59 -1.55
N VAL A 56 -10.20 28.11 -0.93
CA VAL A 56 -9.61 28.75 0.26
C VAL A 56 -9.16 30.19 -0.02
N LYS A 57 -8.76 30.50 -1.26
CA LYS A 57 -8.29 31.83 -1.69
C LYS A 57 -9.42 32.81 -1.96
N LEU A 58 -10.67 32.35 -2.09
CA LEU A 58 -11.79 33.23 -2.37
C LEU A 58 -12.10 34.14 -1.19
N PRO A 59 -12.25 35.48 -1.39
CA PRO A 59 -12.56 36.42 -0.33
C PRO A 59 -14.00 36.26 0.20
N SER A 60 -14.89 35.68 -0.61
CA SER A 60 -16.32 35.47 -0.27
C SER A 60 -16.55 34.35 0.76
N LYS A 61 -15.56 33.55 1.08
CA LYS A 61 -15.67 32.48 2.07
C LYS A 61 -15.45 33.02 3.49
N ASP A 62 -16.34 32.65 4.41
CA ASP A 62 -16.17 32.99 5.82
C ASP A 62 -15.03 32.15 6.46
N THR A 63 -14.68 32.52 7.71
CA THR A 63 -13.58 31.91 8.44
C THR A 63 -13.83 30.42 8.73
N SER A 64 -15.07 30.04 9.02
CA SER A 64 -15.46 28.64 9.32
C SER A 64 -15.36 27.78 8.07
N GLU A 65 -15.86 28.28 6.95
CA GLU A 65 -15.78 27.60 5.65
C GLU A 65 -14.33 27.40 5.20
N LYS A 66 -13.49 28.41 5.37
CA LYS A 66 -12.04 28.33 5.08
C LYS A 66 -11.34 27.32 6.01
N ALA A 67 -11.73 27.24 7.27
CA ALA A 67 -11.18 26.24 8.19
C ALA A 67 -11.54 24.82 7.76
N SER A 68 -12.79 24.59 7.34
CA SER A 68 -13.25 23.30 6.81
C SER A 68 -12.49 22.90 5.54
N LEU A 69 -12.36 23.83 4.59
CA LEU A 69 -11.59 23.62 3.36
C LEU A 69 -10.11 23.30 3.64
N ARG A 70 -9.48 24.03 4.56
CA ARG A 70 -8.08 23.73 4.96
C ARG A 70 -7.93 22.34 5.57
N SER A 71 -8.90 21.93 6.40
CA SER A 71 -8.90 20.58 6.98
C SER A 71 -8.96 19.49 5.88
N ILE A 72 -9.83 19.68 4.88
CA ILE A 72 -9.93 18.77 3.73
C ILE A 72 -8.62 18.79 2.93
N GLY A 73 -8.07 19.97 2.65
CA GLY A 73 -6.80 20.12 1.94
C GLY A 73 -5.64 19.40 2.63
N MET A 74 -5.57 19.49 3.97
CA MET A 74 -4.56 18.74 4.75
C MET A 74 -4.73 17.23 4.62
N LYS A 75 -5.96 16.70 4.60
CA LYS A 75 -6.21 15.26 4.41
C LYS A 75 -5.81 14.80 3.01
N LEU A 76 -6.15 15.57 1.97
CA LEU A 76 -5.76 15.28 0.59
C LEU A 76 -4.22 15.29 0.44
N THR A 77 -3.55 16.28 1.03
CA THR A 77 -2.08 16.36 1.02
C THR A 77 -1.44 15.19 1.79
N ALA A 78 -1.97 14.85 2.96
CA ALA A 78 -1.45 13.73 3.74
C ALA A 78 -1.63 12.38 3.01
N ALA A 79 -2.72 12.20 2.26
CA ALA A 79 -2.94 11.01 1.44
C ALA A 79 -1.92 10.92 0.29
N ASP A 80 -1.69 12.02 -0.44
CA ASP A 80 -0.70 12.15 -1.50
C ASP A 80 0.73 11.86 -0.98
N ASP A 81 1.14 12.54 0.09
CA ASP A 81 2.47 12.38 0.70
C ASP A 81 2.69 10.94 1.22
N THR A 82 1.66 10.31 1.80
CA THR A 82 1.74 8.95 2.31
C THR A 82 1.89 7.94 1.17
N MET A 83 1.16 8.13 0.08
CA MET A 83 1.27 7.32 -1.13
C MET A 83 2.67 7.44 -1.73
N GLY A 84 3.16 8.65 -1.96
CA GLY A 84 4.50 8.90 -2.49
C GLY A 84 5.60 8.33 -1.58
N SER A 85 5.47 8.49 -0.27
CA SER A 85 6.41 7.94 0.71
C SER A 85 6.44 6.41 0.69
N TRP A 86 5.28 5.76 0.59
CA TRP A 86 5.21 4.30 0.50
C TRP A 86 5.86 3.80 -0.80
N MET A 87 5.53 4.40 -1.95
CA MET A 87 6.09 4.04 -3.26
C MET A 87 7.61 4.15 -3.27
N ASN A 88 8.17 5.23 -2.70
CA ASN A 88 9.62 5.46 -2.64
C ASN A 88 10.36 4.44 -1.76
N LYS A 89 9.68 3.81 -0.80
CA LYS A 89 10.27 2.84 0.13
C LYS A 89 10.00 1.39 -0.27
N PHE A 90 9.04 1.15 -1.13
CA PHE A 90 8.67 -0.19 -1.56
C PHE A 90 9.75 -0.80 -2.44
N GLN A 91 10.19 -2.01 -2.09
CA GLN A 91 11.22 -2.76 -2.81
C GLN A 91 10.65 -4.07 -3.32
N THR A 92 10.93 -4.38 -4.58
CA THR A 92 10.56 -5.64 -5.23
C THR A 92 11.74 -6.61 -5.35
N ASP A 93 12.97 -6.10 -5.28
CA ASP A 93 14.15 -6.94 -5.27
C ASP A 93 14.39 -7.51 -3.87
N MET A 94 14.17 -8.81 -3.75
CA MET A 94 14.35 -9.60 -2.53
C MET A 94 15.55 -10.53 -2.62
N SER A 95 16.52 -10.24 -3.50
CA SER A 95 17.73 -11.05 -3.69
C SER A 95 18.47 -11.22 -2.37
N GLY A 96 18.82 -12.45 -2.03
CA GLY A 96 19.54 -12.81 -0.81
C GLY A 96 18.69 -12.86 0.47
N LYS A 97 17.37 -12.67 0.38
CA LYS A 97 16.44 -12.85 1.49
C LYS A 97 15.91 -14.28 1.54
N SER A 98 15.67 -14.78 2.75
CA SER A 98 14.95 -16.03 2.96
C SER A 98 13.48 -15.86 2.66
N HIS A 99 12.79 -16.99 2.39
CA HIS A 99 11.35 -17.00 2.18
C HIS A 99 10.58 -16.30 3.31
N ASP A 100 10.91 -16.59 4.56
CA ASP A 100 10.23 -16.02 5.73
C ASP A 100 10.44 -14.50 5.82
N GLU A 101 11.63 -14.01 5.48
CA GLU A 101 11.91 -12.56 5.42
C GLU A 101 11.10 -11.88 4.32
N VAL A 102 11.01 -12.51 3.13
CA VAL A 102 10.21 -11.98 2.01
C VAL A 102 8.73 -11.95 2.36
N MET A 103 8.20 -13.04 2.90
CA MET A 103 6.78 -13.15 3.30
C MET A 103 6.43 -12.13 4.39
N LYS A 104 7.30 -11.97 5.37
CA LYS A 104 7.12 -10.94 6.41
C LYS A 104 7.10 -9.55 5.80
N TYR A 105 8.09 -9.21 4.97
CA TYR A 105 8.18 -7.91 4.32
C TYR A 105 6.93 -7.61 3.48
N TYR A 106 6.54 -8.52 2.58
CA TYR A 106 5.36 -8.32 1.73
C TYR A 106 4.05 -8.27 2.54
N THR A 107 3.94 -9.03 3.62
CA THR A 107 2.79 -8.93 4.53
C THR A 107 2.69 -7.55 5.16
N ASP A 108 3.79 -6.99 5.62
CA ASP A 108 3.84 -5.65 6.19
C ASP A 108 3.58 -4.58 5.11
N GLN A 109 4.11 -4.74 3.90
CA GLN A 109 3.85 -3.84 2.78
C GLN A 109 2.37 -3.88 2.33
N LYS A 110 1.75 -5.06 2.31
CA LYS A 110 0.31 -5.19 2.01
C LYS A 110 -0.54 -4.39 3.00
N LYS A 111 -0.24 -4.48 4.30
CA LYS A 111 -0.95 -3.69 5.33
C LYS A 111 -0.77 -2.19 5.09
N GLN A 112 0.45 -1.76 4.74
CA GLN A 112 0.74 -0.35 4.51
C GLN A 112 0.00 0.19 3.28
N VAL A 113 0.05 -0.50 2.14
CA VAL A 113 -0.66 -0.06 0.91
C VAL A 113 -2.18 -0.07 1.07
N MET A 114 -2.73 -1.00 1.87
CA MET A 114 -4.16 -0.97 2.22
C MET A 114 -4.52 0.23 3.11
N ALA A 115 -3.64 0.63 4.02
CA ALA A 115 -3.82 1.85 4.80
C ALA A 115 -3.77 3.10 3.91
N VAL A 116 -2.87 3.14 2.92
CA VAL A 116 -2.82 4.20 1.90
C VAL A 116 -4.13 4.26 1.10
N ASP A 117 -4.65 3.12 0.62
CA ASP A 117 -5.94 3.06 -0.08
C ASP A 117 -7.08 3.63 0.77
N SER A 118 -7.12 3.29 2.06
CA SER A 118 -8.13 3.81 2.98
C SER A 118 -7.99 5.32 3.19
N LEU A 119 -6.77 5.83 3.30
CA LEU A 119 -6.49 7.25 3.47
C LEU A 119 -6.95 8.05 2.24
N VAL A 120 -6.57 7.60 1.05
CA VAL A 120 -6.96 8.22 -0.23
C VAL A 120 -8.48 8.22 -0.40
N ASN A 121 -9.14 7.10 -0.15
CA ASN A 121 -10.61 7.02 -0.24
C ASN A 121 -11.29 7.99 0.72
N THR A 122 -10.81 8.08 1.96
CA THR A 122 -11.39 8.96 2.97
C THR A 122 -11.20 10.43 2.58
N ALA A 123 -10.01 10.80 2.11
CA ALA A 123 -9.72 12.17 1.72
C ALA A 123 -10.59 12.63 0.54
N ILE A 124 -10.73 11.80 -0.50
CA ILE A 124 -11.60 12.08 -1.66
C ILE A 124 -13.07 12.15 -1.21
N SER A 125 -13.53 11.19 -0.41
CA SER A 125 -14.91 11.17 0.08
C SER A 125 -15.27 12.42 0.89
N ASP A 126 -14.36 12.90 1.73
CA ASP A 126 -14.56 14.12 2.53
C ASP A 126 -14.65 15.36 1.61
N ALA A 127 -13.81 15.44 0.58
CA ALA A 127 -13.85 16.49 -0.42
C ALA A 127 -15.17 16.48 -1.22
N ASP A 128 -15.57 15.32 -1.73
CA ASP A 128 -16.81 15.13 -2.49
C ASP A 128 -18.03 15.50 -1.65
N LYS A 129 -18.07 15.11 -0.38
CA LYS A 129 -19.14 15.47 0.55
C LYS A 129 -19.23 17.00 0.70
N TYR A 130 -18.11 17.67 0.90
CA TYR A 130 -18.08 19.12 0.99
C TYR A 130 -18.60 19.77 -0.29
N PHE A 131 -18.11 19.34 -1.46
CA PHE A 131 -18.49 19.92 -2.75
C PHE A 131 -19.94 19.66 -3.13
N SER A 132 -20.54 18.58 -2.67
CA SER A 132 -21.96 18.28 -2.92
C SER A 132 -22.89 19.17 -2.13
N THR A 133 -22.47 19.65 -0.95
CA THR A 133 -23.26 20.47 -0.03
C THR A 133 -23.02 21.97 -0.21
N HIS A 134 -21.93 22.39 -0.87
CA HIS A 134 -21.52 23.79 -1.07
C HIS A 134 -21.35 24.09 -2.57
N LYS A 135 -22.45 23.92 -3.34
CA LYS A 135 -22.48 24.20 -4.79
C LYS A 135 -22.49 25.71 -5.06
#